data_c0cf2bfa405a78b4b385e5f4c64eccc1
#
_entry.id   c0cf2bfa405a78b4b385e5f4c64eccc1
#
_cell.length_a   1.000
_cell.length_b   1.000
_cell.length_c   1.000
_cell.angle_alpha   90.00
_cell.angle_beta   90.00
_cell.angle_gamma   90.00
#
_symmetry.space_group_name_H-M   'P 1'
#
loop_
_entity.id
_entity.type
_entity.pdbx_description
1 polymer ?
#
loop_
_entity_poly.entity_id
_entity_poly.type
_entity_poly.pdbx_seq_one_letter_code
_entity_poly.pdbx_strand_id
1 'polypeptide(L)'
;MAPFVHCSTGRPGRFTDGSYGIYYAGDSEEVAVAETIHHHQKFMSSTPQPPGWTSDFRVLVGSVDRALDDVNAVPDVLHPHDYTASQVEGHGLRGAGSDGLLWNSARMPGQRCIGIFWPNAITIPVQGRHYCYHWNGTRVDFVRQYDTGAVLAVT
;
A
#
# COMPACT_ATOMS: atom_id res chain seq x y z
N MET A 1 11.15 6.74 -7.18
CA MET A 1 11.08 8.19 -6.78
C MET A 1 9.65 8.68 -6.56
N ALA A 2 8.67 8.32 -7.41
CA ALA A 2 7.29 8.83 -7.32
C ALA A 2 6.65 8.75 -5.91
N PRO A 3 6.70 7.64 -5.17
CA PRO A 3 6.09 7.56 -3.83
C PRO A 3 6.64 8.56 -2.81
N PHE A 4 7.87 9.03 -3.01
CA PHE A 4 8.54 9.95 -2.10
C PHE A 4 8.33 11.43 -2.43
N VAL A 5 7.96 11.75 -3.69
CA VAL A 5 7.84 13.12 -4.17
C VAL A 5 6.43 13.52 -4.58
N HIS A 6 5.55 12.56 -4.89
CA HIS A 6 4.15 12.81 -5.20
C HIS A 6 3.28 12.66 -3.94
N CYS A 7 3.55 13.48 -2.92
CA CYS A 7 2.79 13.58 -1.69
C CYS A 7 2.14 14.95 -1.56
N SER A 8 1.05 15.06 -0.84
CA SER A 8 0.42 16.32 -0.48
C SER A 8 -0.45 16.15 0.76
N THR A 9 -0.62 17.22 1.53
CA THR A 9 -1.47 17.24 2.72
C THR A 9 -2.94 16.96 2.42
N GLY A 10 -3.36 17.10 1.17
CA GLY A 10 -4.69 16.68 0.70
C GLY A 10 -4.82 15.16 0.46
N ARG A 11 -3.73 14.41 0.59
CA ARG A 11 -3.69 12.94 0.40
C ARG A 11 -2.89 12.26 1.51
N PRO A 12 -3.37 12.33 2.76
CA PRO A 12 -2.70 11.67 3.87
C PRO A 12 -2.75 10.14 3.69
N GLY A 13 -1.73 9.47 4.24
CA GLY A 13 -1.67 8.02 4.35
C GLY A 13 -1.71 7.56 5.79
N ARG A 14 -1.60 6.24 6.02
CA ARG A 14 -1.60 5.70 7.38
C ARG A 14 -0.48 6.31 8.25
N PHE A 15 0.73 6.40 7.74
CA PHE A 15 1.91 6.87 8.51
C PHE A 15 2.44 8.23 8.05
N THR A 16 1.65 8.99 7.29
CA THR A 16 2.00 10.35 6.84
C THR A 16 0.77 11.24 6.76
N ASP A 17 0.91 12.44 7.21
CA ASP A 17 -0.09 13.51 7.02
C ASP A 17 -0.08 14.11 5.60
N GLY A 18 0.81 13.59 4.73
CA GLY A 18 1.03 14.06 3.37
C GLY A 18 2.13 15.11 3.23
N SER A 19 2.77 15.52 4.32
CA SER A 19 3.93 16.44 4.27
C SER A 19 5.19 15.76 3.73
N TYR A 20 5.23 14.44 3.76
CA TYR A 20 6.27 13.60 3.15
C TYR A 20 5.68 12.34 2.55
N GLY A 21 6.37 11.78 1.54
CA GLY A 21 5.97 10.54 0.89
C GLY A 21 6.53 9.31 1.58
N ILE A 22 5.79 8.20 1.47
CA ILE A 22 6.21 6.87 1.95
C ILE A 22 6.03 5.89 0.80
N TYR A 23 7.00 4.99 0.63
CA TYR A 23 6.84 3.84 -0.24
C TYR A 23 6.23 2.68 0.55
N TYR A 24 4.99 2.36 0.26
CA TYR A 24 4.28 1.23 0.88
C TYR A 24 4.46 -0.04 0.05
N ALA A 25 4.72 -1.17 0.72
CA ALA A 25 4.82 -2.48 0.09
C ALA A 25 4.33 -3.59 1.02
N GLY A 26 3.99 -4.74 0.44
CA GLY A 26 3.78 -5.99 1.18
C GLY A 26 5.02 -6.86 1.13
N ASP A 27 5.19 -7.76 2.09
CA ASP A 27 6.25 -8.75 2.12
C ASP A 27 6.03 -9.92 1.14
N SER A 28 4.86 -9.95 0.49
CA SER A 28 4.53 -10.85 -0.61
C SER A 28 3.68 -10.14 -1.67
N GLU A 29 3.58 -10.74 -2.85
CA GLU A 29 2.74 -10.23 -3.93
C GLU A 29 1.26 -10.26 -3.54
N GLU A 30 0.84 -11.30 -2.84
CA GLU A 30 -0.54 -11.49 -2.39
C GLU A 30 -0.98 -10.37 -1.45
N VAL A 31 -0.12 -9.99 -0.50
CA VAL A 31 -0.39 -8.83 0.39
C VAL A 31 -0.47 -7.54 -0.39
N ALA A 32 0.48 -7.30 -1.30
CA ALA A 32 0.48 -6.09 -2.11
C ALA A 32 -0.79 -5.98 -2.96
N VAL A 33 -1.26 -7.09 -3.54
CA VAL A 33 -2.51 -7.15 -4.31
C VAL A 33 -3.71 -6.89 -3.40
N ALA A 34 -3.81 -7.54 -2.24
CA ALA A 34 -4.93 -7.36 -1.30
C ALA A 34 -5.05 -5.92 -0.79
N GLU A 35 -3.93 -5.31 -0.39
CA GLU A 35 -3.89 -3.90 0.04
C GLU A 35 -4.25 -2.96 -1.13
N THR A 36 -3.74 -3.22 -2.33
CA THR A 36 -4.04 -2.40 -3.51
C THR A 36 -5.51 -2.50 -3.90
N ILE A 37 -6.12 -3.68 -3.85
CA ILE A 37 -7.56 -3.85 -4.09
C ILE A 37 -8.36 -2.99 -3.11
N HIS A 38 -8.05 -3.06 -1.82
CA HIS A 38 -8.75 -2.28 -0.79
C HIS A 38 -8.67 -0.78 -1.05
N HIS A 39 -7.48 -0.26 -1.28
CA HIS A 39 -7.29 1.17 -1.55
C HIS A 39 -7.90 1.61 -2.87
N HIS A 40 -7.84 0.75 -3.90
CA HIS A 40 -8.45 1.04 -5.20
C HIS A 40 -9.97 1.07 -5.11
N GLN A 41 -10.60 0.15 -4.38
CA GLN A 41 -12.04 0.19 -4.12
C GLN A 41 -12.47 1.49 -3.44
N LYS A 42 -11.73 1.91 -2.42
CA LYS A 42 -11.99 3.19 -1.73
C LYS A 42 -11.87 4.38 -2.68
N PHE A 43 -10.87 4.37 -3.55
CA PHE A 43 -10.71 5.39 -4.59
C PHE A 43 -11.88 5.37 -5.59
N MET A 44 -12.20 4.20 -6.14
CA MET A 44 -13.28 4.05 -7.14
C MET A 44 -14.64 4.47 -6.59
N SER A 45 -14.92 4.20 -5.31
CA SER A 45 -16.17 4.62 -4.65
C SER A 45 -16.36 6.12 -4.58
N SER A 46 -15.28 6.90 -4.72
CA SER A 46 -15.31 8.37 -4.77
C SER A 46 -15.28 8.94 -6.19
N THR A 47 -15.31 8.07 -7.21
CA THR A 47 -15.29 8.46 -8.62
C THR A 47 -16.64 8.20 -9.30
N PRO A 48 -16.98 8.89 -10.41
CA PRO A 48 -18.19 8.62 -11.19
C PRO A 48 -18.02 7.45 -12.18
N GLN A 49 -16.99 6.60 -12.02
CA GLN A 49 -16.72 5.53 -12.98
C GLN A 49 -17.82 4.47 -12.98
N PRO A 50 -18.33 4.11 -14.17
CA PRO A 50 -19.44 3.15 -14.30
C PRO A 50 -18.99 1.73 -13.95
N PRO A 51 -19.97 0.84 -13.62
CA PRO A 51 -19.72 -0.60 -13.60
C PRO A 51 -19.09 -1.09 -14.90
N GLY A 52 -18.17 -2.05 -14.82
CA GLY A 52 -17.41 -2.56 -15.95
C GLY A 52 -16.09 -1.83 -16.21
N TRP A 53 -15.78 -0.77 -15.44
CA TRP A 53 -14.48 -0.11 -15.51
C TRP A 53 -13.37 -1.06 -15.12
N THR A 54 -12.25 -0.98 -15.83
CA THR A 54 -11.04 -1.76 -15.52
C THR A 54 -9.86 -0.85 -15.27
N SER A 55 -8.99 -1.26 -14.36
CA SER A 55 -7.77 -0.54 -14.00
C SER A 55 -6.58 -1.48 -14.01
N ASP A 56 -5.51 -1.04 -14.67
CA ASP A 56 -4.29 -1.83 -14.80
C ASP A 56 -3.27 -1.51 -13.71
N PHE A 57 -2.70 -2.56 -13.13
CA PHE A 57 -1.68 -2.47 -12.10
C PHE A 57 -0.47 -3.33 -12.45
N ARG A 58 0.71 -2.76 -12.25
CA ARG A 58 1.98 -3.47 -12.39
C ARG A 58 2.60 -3.71 -11.02
N VAL A 59 2.88 -4.95 -10.70
CA VAL A 59 3.69 -5.29 -9.52
C VAL A 59 5.09 -4.74 -9.71
N LEU A 60 5.62 -4.13 -8.67
CA LEU A 60 7.00 -3.69 -8.58
C LEU A 60 7.67 -4.51 -7.48
N VAL A 61 8.76 -5.21 -7.82
CA VAL A 61 9.50 -6.08 -6.89
C VAL A 61 10.82 -5.42 -6.55
N GLY A 62 11.03 -5.14 -5.28
CA GLY A 62 12.27 -4.57 -4.74
C GLY A 62 12.71 -5.30 -3.49
N SER A 63 13.90 -4.97 -3.01
CA SER A 63 14.44 -5.50 -1.75
C SER A 63 14.76 -4.35 -0.80
N VAL A 64 14.54 -4.60 0.48
CA VAL A 64 14.92 -3.72 1.58
C VAL A 64 15.98 -4.43 2.39
N ASP A 65 17.20 -3.87 2.45
CA ASP A 65 18.31 -4.34 3.24
C ASP A 65 18.60 -3.31 4.34
N ARG A 66 17.59 -3.10 5.18
CA ARG A 66 17.62 -2.14 6.31
C ARG A 66 16.80 -2.68 7.47
N ALA A 67 17.18 -2.30 8.68
CA ALA A 67 16.33 -2.52 9.84
C ALA A 67 15.12 -1.60 9.76
N LEU A 68 13.93 -2.16 10.00
CA LEU A 68 12.67 -1.42 10.05
C LEU A 68 12.10 -1.50 11.47
N ASP A 69 11.45 -0.43 11.89
CA ASP A 69 10.82 -0.38 13.21
C ASP A 69 9.49 -1.13 13.22
N ASP A 70 9.35 -2.09 14.13
CA ASP A 70 8.10 -2.84 14.31
C ASP A 70 7.13 -2.02 15.16
N VAL A 71 6.02 -1.60 14.55
CA VAL A 71 5.01 -0.75 15.19
C VAL A 71 3.77 -1.52 15.66
N ASN A 72 3.78 -2.87 15.61
CA ASN A 72 2.62 -3.67 16.00
C ASN A 72 2.20 -3.48 17.47
N ALA A 73 3.14 -3.19 18.35
CA ALA A 73 2.88 -3.00 19.77
C ALA A 73 2.50 -1.55 20.15
N VAL A 74 2.55 -0.62 19.20
CA VAL A 74 2.18 0.79 19.47
C VAL A 74 0.65 0.90 19.54
N PRO A 75 0.10 1.45 20.63
CA PRO A 75 -1.34 1.57 20.79
C PRO A 75 -1.99 2.37 19.64
N ASP A 76 -3.14 1.89 19.18
CA ASP A 76 -3.98 2.51 18.15
C ASP A 76 -3.33 2.74 16.77
N VAL A 77 -2.06 2.36 16.59
CA VAL A 77 -1.34 2.56 15.33
C VAL A 77 -1.96 1.79 14.15
N LEU A 78 -2.63 0.68 14.43
CA LEU A 78 -3.31 -0.14 13.42
C LEU A 78 -4.81 0.10 13.34
N HIS A 79 -5.33 1.18 13.95
CA HIS A 79 -6.75 1.51 13.87
C HIS A 79 -7.22 1.58 12.40
N PRO A 80 -8.34 0.94 12.04
CA PRO A 80 -8.72 0.78 10.62
C PRO A 80 -9.13 2.08 9.93
N HIS A 81 -9.62 3.07 10.67
CA HIS A 81 -10.18 4.31 10.12
C HIS A 81 -9.54 5.59 10.67
N ASP A 82 -9.00 5.56 11.88
CA ASP A 82 -8.30 6.69 12.49
C ASP A 82 -6.80 6.49 12.37
N TYR A 83 -6.16 7.37 11.62
CA TYR A 83 -4.71 7.33 11.36
C TYR A 83 -3.92 8.30 12.23
N THR A 84 -4.56 8.96 13.20
CA THR A 84 -3.90 9.98 14.05
C THR A 84 -2.69 9.39 14.77
N ALA A 85 -2.85 8.26 15.46
CA ALA A 85 -1.75 7.61 16.19
C ALA A 85 -0.65 7.13 15.23
N SER A 86 -1.01 6.53 14.10
CA SER A 86 -0.04 6.05 13.11
C SER A 86 0.71 7.19 12.42
N GLN A 87 0.07 8.33 12.19
CA GLN A 87 0.75 9.51 11.61
C GLN A 87 1.73 10.14 12.60
N VAL A 88 1.37 10.21 13.88
CA VAL A 88 2.29 10.67 14.96
C VAL A 88 3.50 9.76 15.04
N GLU A 89 3.29 8.43 15.05
CA GLU A 89 4.37 7.44 15.09
C GLU A 89 5.27 7.54 13.85
N GLY A 90 4.69 7.57 12.66
CA GLY A 90 5.42 7.71 11.41
C GLY A 90 6.27 8.98 11.36
N HIS A 91 5.74 10.09 11.85
CA HIS A 91 6.46 11.37 11.92
C HIS A 91 7.63 11.31 12.91
N GLY A 92 7.39 10.70 14.08
CA GLY A 92 8.41 10.49 15.12
C GLY A 92 9.58 9.64 14.63
N LEU A 93 9.28 8.45 14.07
CA LEU A 93 10.30 7.53 13.54
C LEU A 93 11.10 8.17 12.41
N ARG A 94 10.42 8.81 11.45
CA ARG A 94 11.10 9.49 10.35
C ARG A 94 12.00 10.63 10.85
N GLY A 95 11.53 11.41 11.82
CA GLY A 95 12.32 12.49 12.46
C GLY A 95 13.53 11.97 13.24
N ALA A 96 13.45 10.76 13.79
CA ALA A 96 14.55 10.07 14.44
C ALA A 96 15.55 9.43 13.47
N GLY A 97 15.31 9.51 12.15
CA GLY A 97 16.19 8.97 11.11
C GLY A 97 15.98 7.51 10.79
N SER A 98 14.84 6.90 11.18
CA SER A 98 14.47 5.55 10.78
C SER A 98 14.42 5.42 9.26
N ASP A 99 14.81 4.26 8.74
CA ASP A 99 14.68 3.93 7.32
C ASP A 99 13.23 3.58 6.93
N GLY A 100 12.43 3.11 7.88
CA GLY A 100 11.04 2.75 7.67
C GLY A 100 10.46 1.93 8.81
N LEU A 101 9.23 1.48 8.61
CA LEU A 101 8.47 0.75 9.60
C LEU A 101 7.80 -0.50 8.99
N LEU A 102 7.46 -1.46 9.84
CA LEU A 102 6.74 -2.66 9.46
C LEU A 102 5.54 -2.90 10.40
N TRP A 103 4.48 -3.50 9.87
CA TRP A 103 3.28 -3.87 10.62
C TRP A 103 2.58 -5.07 9.99
N ASN A 104 1.72 -5.73 10.78
CA ASN A 104 0.90 -6.84 10.29
C ASN A 104 -0.22 -6.33 9.38
N SER A 105 -0.40 -6.96 8.23
CA SER A 105 -1.49 -6.61 7.31
C SER A 105 -2.84 -6.91 7.96
N ALA A 106 -3.74 -5.93 7.92
CA ALA A 106 -5.13 -6.11 8.33
C ALA A 106 -5.96 -6.90 7.30
N ARG A 107 -5.45 -7.04 6.07
CA ARG A 107 -6.14 -7.70 4.94
C ARG A 107 -5.72 -9.15 4.78
N MET A 108 -4.50 -9.48 5.20
CA MET A 108 -3.95 -10.83 5.13
C MET A 108 -3.27 -11.20 6.45
N PRO A 109 -3.99 -11.82 7.39
CA PRO A 109 -3.42 -12.26 8.66
C PRO A 109 -2.19 -13.15 8.47
N GLY A 110 -1.15 -12.88 9.26
CA GLY A 110 0.13 -13.60 9.17
C GLY A 110 1.12 -13.04 8.15
N GLN A 111 0.72 -12.05 7.37
CA GLN A 111 1.56 -11.33 6.41
C GLN A 111 1.82 -9.90 6.89
N ARG A 112 2.85 -9.25 6.35
CA ARG A 112 3.29 -7.94 6.80
C ARG A 112 3.29 -6.91 5.67
N CYS A 113 3.09 -5.67 6.06
CA CYS A 113 3.31 -4.50 5.24
C CYS A 113 4.52 -3.72 5.75
N ILE A 114 5.15 -2.96 4.87
CA ILE A 114 6.24 -2.05 5.19
C ILE A 114 5.96 -0.66 4.62
N GLY A 115 6.52 0.35 5.28
CA GLY A 115 6.55 1.72 4.82
C GLY A 115 7.98 2.23 4.85
N ILE A 116 8.53 2.64 3.71
CA ILE A 116 9.91 3.12 3.58
C ILE A 116 9.90 4.64 3.48
N PHE A 117 10.70 5.31 4.30
CA PHE A 117 10.77 6.77 4.37
C PHE A 117 11.73 7.39 3.34
N TRP A 118 12.75 6.64 2.92
CA TRP A 118 13.84 7.17 2.12
C TRP A 118 14.10 6.33 0.87
N PRO A 119 14.33 6.95 -0.29
CA PRO A 119 14.53 6.21 -1.54
C PRO A 119 15.79 5.34 -1.58
N ASN A 120 16.78 5.62 -0.75
CA ASN A 120 18.01 4.84 -0.64
C ASN A 120 17.89 3.61 0.27
N ALA A 121 16.76 3.44 0.96
CA ALA A 121 16.48 2.27 1.79
C ALA A 121 15.83 1.11 1.02
N ILE A 122 15.51 1.31 -0.25
CA ILE A 122 14.96 0.28 -1.14
C ILE A 122 15.77 0.22 -2.44
N THR A 123 15.96 -0.98 -2.98
CA THR A 123 16.56 -1.16 -4.31
C THR A 123 15.66 -0.57 -5.39
N ILE A 124 16.21 -0.26 -6.58
CA ILE A 124 15.40 0.11 -7.74
C ILE A 124 14.48 -1.07 -8.09
N PRO A 125 13.16 -0.92 -7.97
CA PRO A 125 12.25 -2.03 -8.22
C PRO A 125 12.24 -2.45 -9.68
N VAL A 126 12.12 -3.76 -9.91
CA VAL A 126 11.89 -4.32 -11.24
C VAL A 126 10.39 -4.59 -11.45
N GLN A 127 9.96 -4.57 -12.70
CA GLN A 127 8.57 -4.88 -13.04
C GLN A 127 8.31 -6.38 -12.93
N GLY A 128 7.27 -6.74 -12.18
CA GLY A 128 6.72 -8.08 -12.05
C GLY A 128 5.44 -8.27 -12.86
N ARG A 129 4.50 -9.01 -12.30
CA ARG A 129 3.22 -9.34 -12.93
C ARG A 129 2.37 -8.12 -13.23
N HIS A 130 1.47 -8.29 -14.19
CA HIS A 130 0.52 -7.26 -14.60
C HIS A 130 -0.89 -7.75 -14.32
N TYR A 131 -1.67 -6.95 -13.60
CA TYR A 131 -3.04 -7.24 -13.20
C TYR A 131 -4.02 -6.21 -13.77
N CYS A 132 -5.22 -6.68 -14.10
CA CYS A 132 -6.36 -5.85 -14.45
C CYS A 132 -7.45 -6.06 -13.39
N TYR A 133 -7.82 -4.99 -12.69
CA TYR A 133 -8.88 -5.01 -11.68
C TYR A 133 -10.19 -4.56 -12.29
N HIS A 134 -11.23 -5.35 -12.12
CA HIS A 134 -12.56 -5.02 -12.62
C HIS A 134 -13.42 -4.40 -11.51
N TRP A 135 -14.00 -3.26 -11.81
CA TRP A 135 -14.92 -2.54 -10.94
C TRP A 135 -16.37 -2.82 -11.32
N ASN A 136 -17.18 -3.38 -10.43
CA ASN A 136 -18.58 -3.70 -10.69
C ASN A 136 -19.57 -2.59 -10.30
N GLY A 137 -19.06 -1.40 -9.92
CA GLY A 137 -19.85 -0.26 -9.45
C GLY A 137 -19.89 -0.13 -7.93
N THR A 138 -19.50 -1.15 -7.17
CA THR A 138 -19.47 -1.16 -5.71
C THR A 138 -18.14 -1.66 -5.13
N ARG A 139 -17.50 -2.61 -5.82
CA ARG A 139 -16.22 -3.21 -5.41
C ARG A 139 -15.44 -3.72 -6.62
N VAL A 140 -14.18 -4.02 -6.39
CA VAL A 140 -13.40 -4.90 -7.28
C VAL A 140 -13.88 -6.33 -7.04
N ASP A 141 -14.49 -6.95 -8.01
CA ASP A 141 -15.10 -8.28 -7.88
C ASP A 141 -14.23 -9.39 -8.47
N PHE A 142 -13.37 -9.06 -9.44
CA PHE A 142 -12.33 -9.97 -9.90
C PHE A 142 -11.05 -9.25 -10.33
N VAL A 143 -9.97 -10.01 -10.34
CA VAL A 143 -8.65 -9.58 -10.81
C VAL A 143 -8.19 -10.57 -11.87
N ARG A 144 -7.82 -10.08 -13.04
CA ARG A 144 -7.22 -10.89 -14.11
C ARG A 144 -5.72 -10.67 -14.16
N GLN A 145 -4.98 -11.74 -14.19
CA GLN A 145 -3.54 -11.76 -14.39
C GLN A 145 -3.23 -11.87 -15.90
N TYR A 146 -2.49 -10.92 -16.46
CA TYR A 146 -2.28 -10.87 -17.92
C TYR A 146 -1.38 -11.98 -18.45
N ASP A 147 -0.35 -12.38 -17.72
CA ASP A 147 0.66 -13.36 -18.16
C ASP A 147 0.10 -14.79 -18.24
N THR A 148 -0.82 -15.16 -17.36
CA THR A 148 -1.46 -16.49 -17.33
C THR A 148 -2.89 -16.49 -17.84
N GLY A 149 -3.52 -15.34 -17.94
CA GLY A 149 -4.97 -15.21 -18.20
C GLY A 149 -5.84 -15.66 -17.02
N ALA A 150 -5.25 -16.01 -15.87
CA ALA A 150 -6.01 -16.43 -14.70
C ALA A 150 -6.90 -15.31 -14.19
N VAL A 151 -8.12 -15.66 -13.79
CA VAL A 151 -9.10 -14.76 -13.18
C VAL A 151 -9.35 -15.21 -11.76
N LEU A 152 -9.12 -14.32 -10.81
CA LEU A 152 -9.28 -14.55 -9.38
C LEU A 152 -10.48 -13.74 -8.89
N ALA A 153 -11.47 -14.42 -8.30
CA ALA A 153 -12.58 -13.74 -7.64
C ALA A 153 -12.08 -13.06 -6.35
N VAL A 154 -12.54 -11.84 -6.13
CA VAL A 154 -12.28 -11.10 -4.89
C VAL A 154 -13.50 -11.28 -3.97
N THR A 155 -13.32 -11.97 -2.86
CA THR A 155 -14.36 -12.27 -1.85
C THR A 155 -14.51 -11.16 -0.81
#